data_58f46387a955fca41a1a80ab5d6586cb
#
_entry.id   58f46387a955fca41a1a80ab5d6586cb
#
_cell.length_a   1.000
_cell.length_b   1.000
_cell.length_c   1.000
_cell.angle_alpha   90.00
_cell.angle_beta   90.00
_cell.angle_gamma   90.00
#
_symmetry.space_group_name_H-M   'P 1'
#
loop_
_entity.id
_entity.type
_entity.pdbx_description
1 polymer ?
#
loop_
_entity_poly.entity_id
_entity_poly.type
_entity_poly.pdbx_seq_one_letter_code
_entity_poly.pdbx_strand_id
1 'polypeptide(L)'
;MFTRLALPVAATALLTGLALQANATPGVTYNDAINDIAPGLATGNGTLDLVKMEVSHTATDVVFQLTVNGNIGSTDWGKFMIGIANNKGYGTSSSDGWARPITMSANGGMTNWIGSWVDQGGGAENRTNLSGWTLEGATYNGDFGAFSLSTGAQSTINFTVSIASLGMSIGDTFSFDAYSSGGGDYDSAIDALANPNLSVYNWDEAYNSGASTSFSYTLGAVPAPGAIALIGAAGLLARRRKA
;
A
#
# COMPACT_ATOMS: atom_id res chain seq x y z
N MET A 1 33.90 71.05 -2.71
CA MET A 1 32.87 70.60 -1.84
C MET A 1 32.08 69.57 -2.65
N PHE A 2 32.42 68.29 -2.54
CA PHE A 2 31.80 67.19 -3.32
C PHE A 2 30.89 66.37 -2.38
N THR A 3 29.58 66.47 -2.61
CA THR A 3 28.56 65.71 -1.88
C THR A 3 28.46 64.32 -2.48
N ARG A 4 28.76 63.26 -1.71
CA ARG A 4 28.57 61.85 -2.11
C ARG A 4 27.12 61.45 -1.88
N LEU A 5 26.42 61.14 -2.95
CA LEU A 5 25.11 60.48 -2.89
C LEU A 5 25.33 58.99 -2.57
N ALA A 6 24.74 58.51 -1.48
CA ALA A 6 24.70 57.09 -1.17
C ALA A 6 23.39 56.50 -1.77
N LEU A 7 23.52 55.53 -2.69
CA LEU A 7 22.38 54.75 -3.18
C LEU A 7 22.03 53.66 -2.15
N PRO A 8 20.75 53.44 -1.88
CA PRO A 8 20.33 52.30 -1.08
C PRO A 8 20.40 51.00 -1.92
N VAL A 9 21.12 50.01 -1.41
CA VAL A 9 21.12 48.64 -1.95
C VAL A 9 19.80 47.97 -1.53
N ALA A 10 18.91 47.75 -2.49
CA ALA A 10 17.71 46.96 -2.29
C ALA A 10 18.11 45.48 -2.22
N ALA A 11 17.98 44.86 -1.06
CA ALA A 11 18.15 43.44 -0.90
C ALA A 11 16.89 42.71 -1.45
N THR A 12 17.02 42.16 -2.65
CA THR A 12 16.01 41.29 -3.26
C THR A 12 16.06 39.95 -2.54
N ALA A 13 15.11 39.69 -1.69
CA ALA A 13 14.91 38.35 -1.08
C ALA A 13 14.41 37.38 -2.16
N LEU A 14 15.30 36.50 -2.61
CA LEU A 14 14.93 35.36 -3.45
C LEU A 14 14.16 34.38 -2.58
N LEU A 15 12.81 34.39 -2.65
CA LEU A 15 12.00 33.29 -2.19
C LEU A 15 12.16 32.14 -3.20
N THR A 16 13.15 31.29 -2.98
CA THR A 16 13.16 29.97 -3.61
C THR A 16 11.98 29.19 -3.05
N GLY A 17 11.00 28.93 -3.91
CA GLY A 17 9.87 28.07 -3.59
C GLY A 17 10.41 26.68 -3.24
N LEU A 18 10.42 26.35 -1.95
CA LEU A 18 10.61 24.98 -1.49
C LEU A 18 9.40 24.20 -2.02
N ALA A 19 9.64 23.33 -2.99
CA ALA A 19 8.65 22.33 -3.36
C ALA A 19 8.30 21.54 -2.09
N LEU A 20 7.05 21.65 -1.66
CA LEU A 20 6.54 20.93 -0.52
C LEU A 20 6.49 19.45 -0.93
N GLN A 21 7.53 18.69 -0.58
CA GLN A 21 7.44 17.24 -0.64
C GLN A 21 6.33 16.83 0.34
N ALA A 22 5.36 16.08 -0.17
CA ALA A 22 4.36 15.42 0.67
C ALA A 22 5.12 14.53 1.66
N ASN A 23 5.07 14.85 2.95
CA ASN A 23 5.66 14.00 3.96
C ASN A 23 4.85 12.70 4.02
N ALA A 24 5.51 11.57 3.87
CA ALA A 24 4.93 10.27 4.15
C ALA A 24 5.06 9.99 5.66
N THR A 25 4.10 9.25 6.21
CA THR A 25 4.27 8.67 7.55
C THR A 25 5.33 7.58 7.49
N PRO A 26 6.05 7.30 8.59
CA PRO A 26 6.88 6.11 8.68
C PRO A 26 6.06 4.86 8.36
N GLY A 27 6.65 3.93 7.59
CA GLY A 27 6.00 2.66 7.27
C GLY A 27 5.82 1.79 8.50
N VAL A 28 4.69 1.06 8.55
CA VAL A 28 4.45 -0.02 9.50
C VAL A 28 4.66 -1.34 8.78
N THR A 29 5.51 -2.20 9.33
CA THR A 29 5.83 -3.50 8.74
C THR A 29 4.97 -4.59 9.38
N TYR A 30 4.34 -5.40 8.54
CA TYR A 30 3.58 -6.59 8.86
C TYR A 30 4.31 -7.79 8.29
N ASN A 31 4.72 -8.73 9.13
CA ASN A 31 5.52 -9.87 8.72
C ASN A 31 4.66 -11.11 8.60
N ASP A 32 5.06 -11.97 7.67
CA ASP A 32 4.59 -13.32 7.49
C ASP A 32 5.68 -14.35 7.82
N ALA A 33 5.31 -15.61 7.96
CA ALA A 33 6.26 -16.70 7.97
C ALA A 33 6.70 -17.00 6.53
N ILE A 34 7.88 -17.54 6.37
CA ILE A 34 8.39 -17.95 5.07
C ILE A 34 8.37 -19.48 4.94
N ASN A 35 8.11 -19.99 3.74
CA ASN A 35 7.99 -21.40 3.40
C ASN A 35 6.78 -22.08 4.07
N ASP A 36 5.68 -21.39 4.22
CA ASP A 36 4.43 -21.88 4.81
C ASP A 36 3.35 -22.22 3.76
N ILE A 37 3.63 -21.98 2.48
CA ILE A 37 2.79 -22.52 1.38
C ILE A 37 2.76 -24.05 1.43
N ALA A 38 1.55 -24.62 1.28
CA ALA A 38 1.38 -26.07 1.23
C ALA A 38 2.31 -26.71 0.17
N PRO A 39 3.07 -27.77 0.49
CA PRO A 39 4.13 -28.30 -0.39
C PRO A 39 3.65 -28.70 -1.79
N GLY A 40 2.40 -29.11 -1.94
CA GLY A 40 1.80 -29.47 -3.24
C GLY A 40 1.51 -28.27 -4.15
N LEU A 41 1.45 -27.06 -3.56
CA LEU A 41 1.18 -25.79 -4.26
C LEU A 41 2.43 -24.89 -4.31
N ALA A 42 3.51 -25.29 -3.64
CA ALA A 42 4.77 -24.56 -3.68
C ALA A 42 5.29 -24.50 -5.13
N THR A 43 5.32 -23.29 -5.66
CA THR A 43 5.81 -23.03 -7.01
C THR A 43 7.25 -22.54 -6.92
N GLY A 44 8.17 -23.33 -7.39
CA GLY A 44 9.59 -23.12 -7.50
C GLY A 44 10.18 -21.84 -6.86
N ASN A 45 11.02 -22.00 -5.86
CA ASN A 45 11.80 -20.92 -5.25
C ASN A 45 11.01 -19.84 -4.50
N GLY A 46 9.83 -20.14 -3.97
CA GLY A 46 9.07 -19.24 -3.11
C GLY A 46 8.40 -18.06 -3.84
N THR A 47 8.21 -18.13 -5.14
CA THR A 47 7.68 -17.01 -5.94
C THR A 47 6.24 -16.60 -5.61
N LEU A 48 5.52 -17.36 -4.79
CA LEU A 48 4.21 -17.04 -4.26
C LEU A 48 4.18 -16.98 -2.72
N ASP A 49 5.32 -17.15 -2.07
CA ASP A 49 5.49 -17.12 -0.61
C ASP A 49 5.70 -15.67 -0.17
N LEU A 50 4.74 -15.14 0.59
CA LEU A 50 4.76 -13.78 1.10
C LEU A 50 5.75 -13.67 2.26
N VAL A 51 6.39 -12.53 2.41
CA VAL A 51 7.39 -12.30 3.48
C VAL A 51 6.93 -11.22 4.42
N LYS A 52 6.46 -10.11 3.86
CA LYS A 52 6.00 -8.94 4.62
C LYS A 52 5.30 -7.94 3.72
N MET A 53 4.53 -7.08 4.36
CA MET A 53 4.04 -5.84 3.74
C MET A 53 4.44 -4.65 4.61
N GLU A 54 4.96 -3.61 3.99
CA GLU A 54 5.10 -2.30 4.60
C GLU A 54 3.98 -1.40 4.12
N VAL A 55 3.25 -0.78 5.06
CA VAL A 55 2.17 0.16 4.76
C VAL A 55 2.54 1.52 5.28
N SER A 56 2.49 2.52 4.41
CA SER A 56 2.68 3.93 4.75
C SER A 56 1.63 4.78 4.04
N HIS A 57 1.52 6.05 4.37
CA HIS A 57 0.62 6.95 3.66
C HIS A 57 1.13 8.39 3.63
N THR A 58 0.64 9.15 2.68
CA THR A 58 0.71 10.61 2.60
C THR A 58 -0.63 11.22 3.04
N ALA A 59 -0.83 12.51 2.83
CA ALA A 59 -2.13 13.14 3.05
C ALA A 59 -3.20 12.66 2.05
N THR A 60 -2.81 12.09 0.92
CA THR A 60 -3.69 11.73 -0.20
C THR A 60 -3.65 10.27 -0.61
N ASP A 61 -2.55 9.57 -0.33
CA ASP A 61 -2.31 8.24 -0.89
C ASP A 61 -1.86 7.26 0.19
N VAL A 62 -2.26 5.99 0.06
CA VAL A 62 -1.70 4.84 0.78
C VAL A 62 -0.70 4.14 -0.12
N VAL A 63 0.42 3.74 0.45
CA VAL A 63 1.45 2.95 -0.21
C VAL A 63 1.53 1.59 0.47
N PHE A 64 1.35 0.53 -0.30
CA PHE A 64 1.58 -0.85 0.10
C PHE A 64 2.83 -1.36 -0.62
N GLN A 65 3.82 -1.83 0.13
CA GLN A 65 5.00 -2.50 -0.42
C GLN A 65 5.00 -3.95 0.04
N LEU A 66 4.62 -4.85 -0.85
CA LEU A 66 4.61 -6.29 -0.62
C LEU A 66 5.96 -6.89 -1.00
N THR A 67 6.55 -7.68 -0.11
CA THR A 67 7.77 -8.45 -0.37
C THR A 67 7.41 -9.92 -0.50
N VAL A 68 7.93 -10.56 -1.54
CA VAL A 68 7.71 -11.97 -1.89
C VAL A 68 9.06 -12.70 -1.83
N ASN A 69 9.08 -13.91 -1.29
CA ASN A 69 10.25 -14.76 -1.21
C ASN A 69 10.53 -15.39 -2.59
N GLY A 70 11.55 -14.92 -3.29
CA GLY A 70 11.92 -15.39 -4.62
C GLY A 70 11.68 -14.39 -5.75
N ASN A 71 11.97 -14.82 -6.96
CA ASN A 71 11.90 -14.00 -8.16
C ASN A 71 10.54 -14.15 -8.86
N ILE A 72 9.62 -13.20 -8.65
CA ILE A 72 8.29 -13.21 -9.29
C ILE A 72 8.34 -13.16 -10.81
N GLY A 73 9.44 -12.68 -11.41
CA GLY A 73 9.61 -12.69 -12.86
C GLY A 73 9.81 -14.10 -13.45
N SER A 74 10.09 -15.10 -12.60
CA SER A 74 10.16 -16.52 -13.02
C SER A 74 8.82 -17.24 -12.92
N THR A 75 7.78 -16.58 -12.38
CA THR A 75 6.42 -17.10 -12.23
C THR A 75 5.45 -16.05 -12.75
N ASP A 76 5.47 -15.83 -14.07
CA ASP A 76 4.78 -14.74 -14.75
C ASP A 76 3.23 -14.81 -14.69
N TRP A 77 2.69 -15.95 -14.26
CA TRP A 77 1.26 -16.15 -14.04
C TRP A 77 0.81 -15.82 -12.60
N GLY A 78 1.74 -15.54 -11.66
CA GLY A 78 1.41 -15.21 -10.26
C GLY A 78 0.50 -13.99 -10.13
N LYS A 79 -0.42 -14.05 -9.18
CA LYS A 79 -1.32 -12.95 -8.80
C LYS A 79 -1.08 -12.58 -7.34
N PHE A 80 -1.10 -11.28 -7.07
CA PHE A 80 -0.91 -10.74 -5.72
C PHE A 80 -2.01 -9.72 -5.45
N MET A 81 -2.74 -9.92 -4.35
CA MET A 81 -3.95 -9.17 -4.06
C MET A 81 -3.94 -8.62 -2.65
N ILE A 82 -4.72 -7.57 -2.42
CA ILE A 82 -4.97 -7.00 -1.09
C ILE A 82 -6.47 -6.83 -0.92
N GLY A 83 -7.04 -7.53 0.07
CA GLY A 83 -8.39 -7.31 0.54
C GLY A 83 -8.40 -6.22 1.62
N ILE A 84 -9.29 -5.26 1.52
CA ILE A 84 -9.41 -4.13 2.45
C ILE A 84 -10.84 -4.04 2.97
N ALA A 85 -10.99 -3.90 4.29
CA ALA A 85 -12.26 -3.66 4.99
C ALA A 85 -12.18 -2.32 5.74
N ASN A 86 -12.81 -1.28 5.20
CA ASN A 86 -12.76 0.08 5.74
C ASN A 86 -13.88 0.43 6.72
N ASN A 87 -14.75 -0.54 7.05
CA ASN A 87 -15.88 -0.40 7.99
C ASN A 87 -16.89 0.72 7.64
N LYS A 88 -17.07 1.04 6.37
CA LYS A 88 -18.03 2.09 5.92
C LYS A 88 -19.44 1.53 5.62
N GLY A 89 -19.71 0.27 5.96
CA GLY A 89 -21.06 -0.32 5.89
C GLY A 89 -21.47 -0.88 4.52
N TYR A 90 -20.58 -0.94 3.54
CA TYR A 90 -20.83 -1.53 2.22
C TYR A 90 -19.94 -2.74 1.92
N GLY A 91 -19.26 -3.28 2.94
CA GLY A 91 -18.42 -4.47 2.81
C GLY A 91 -19.23 -5.75 2.52
N THR A 92 -18.59 -6.70 1.88
CA THR A 92 -19.11 -8.04 1.66
C THR A 92 -18.16 -9.10 2.20
N SER A 93 -18.72 -10.13 2.81
CA SER A 93 -17.98 -11.32 3.28
C SER A 93 -18.18 -12.54 2.38
N SER A 94 -18.73 -12.36 1.17
CA SER A 94 -19.12 -13.46 0.28
C SER A 94 -18.40 -13.44 -1.08
N SER A 95 -17.62 -12.40 -1.39
CA SER A 95 -16.91 -12.28 -2.66
C SER A 95 -15.77 -11.29 -2.58
N ASP A 96 -14.84 -11.35 -3.53
CA ASP A 96 -13.78 -10.40 -3.80
C ASP A 96 -13.96 -9.69 -5.16
N GLY A 97 -13.05 -8.77 -5.47
CA GLY A 97 -13.13 -7.97 -6.69
C GLY A 97 -12.89 -8.74 -8.00
N TRP A 98 -12.35 -9.96 -7.93
CA TRP A 98 -12.07 -10.82 -9.08
C TRP A 98 -12.93 -12.09 -9.12
N ALA A 99 -13.87 -12.23 -8.19
CA ALA A 99 -14.72 -13.41 -8.04
C ALA A 99 -13.92 -14.71 -7.80
N ARG A 100 -12.77 -14.59 -7.13
CA ARG A 100 -11.99 -15.73 -6.66
C ARG A 100 -12.61 -16.30 -5.38
N PRO A 101 -12.31 -17.52 -4.97
CA PRO A 101 -12.80 -18.06 -3.70
C PRO A 101 -12.03 -17.50 -2.48
N ILE A 102 -11.82 -16.16 -2.47
CA ILE A 102 -11.18 -15.40 -1.40
C ILE A 102 -12.21 -14.45 -0.80
N THR A 103 -12.40 -14.53 0.51
CA THR A 103 -13.36 -13.68 1.22
C THR A 103 -12.73 -13.04 2.45
N MET A 104 -13.36 -12.03 3.00
CA MET A 104 -12.94 -11.39 4.24
C MET A 104 -14.17 -11.12 5.10
N SER A 105 -14.16 -11.63 6.33
CA SER A 105 -15.22 -11.37 7.33
C SER A 105 -14.78 -10.35 8.39
N ALA A 106 -13.51 -9.98 8.42
CA ALA A 106 -12.99 -8.94 9.30
C ALA A 106 -13.69 -7.60 9.04
N ASN A 107 -13.93 -6.86 10.10
CA ASN A 107 -14.35 -5.44 10.08
C ASN A 107 -15.54 -5.12 9.15
N GLY A 108 -16.52 -6.01 9.09
CA GLY A 108 -17.74 -5.81 8.29
C GLY A 108 -17.64 -6.27 6.83
N GLY A 109 -16.57 -6.96 6.47
CA GLY A 109 -16.37 -7.50 5.14
C GLY A 109 -15.53 -6.63 4.22
N MET A 110 -15.12 -7.19 3.10
CA MET A 110 -14.25 -6.56 2.11
C MET A 110 -14.98 -5.42 1.39
N THR A 111 -14.41 -4.22 1.44
CA THR A 111 -14.94 -3.00 0.80
C THR A 111 -14.18 -2.65 -0.46
N ASN A 112 -12.87 -2.93 -0.48
CA ASN A 112 -12.00 -2.67 -1.61
C ASN A 112 -11.10 -3.88 -1.86
N TRP A 113 -10.69 -4.01 -3.12
CA TRP A 113 -9.81 -5.05 -3.62
C TRP A 113 -8.77 -4.43 -4.53
N ILE A 114 -7.50 -4.66 -4.22
CA ILE A 114 -6.39 -4.35 -5.11
C ILE A 114 -5.89 -5.67 -5.65
N GLY A 115 -5.94 -5.85 -6.96
CA GLY A 115 -5.45 -7.04 -7.64
C GLY A 115 -4.29 -6.69 -8.56
N SER A 116 -3.26 -7.55 -8.61
CA SER A 116 -2.14 -7.37 -9.51
C SER A 116 -1.69 -8.66 -10.17
N TRP A 117 -1.06 -8.50 -11.31
CA TRP A 117 -0.46 -9.57 -12.11
C TRP A 117 0.97 -9.21 -12.48
N VAL A 118 1.79 -10.20 -12.79
CA VAL A 118 3.21 -10.02 -13.13
C VAL A 118 3.53 -10.31 -14.58
N ASP A 119 2.64 -10.95 -15.31
CA ASP A 119 2.75 -11.19 -16.74
C ASP A 119 2.65 -9.90 -17.57
N GLN A 120 3.18 -9.91 -18.80
CA GLN A 120 3.14 -8.79 -19.76
C GLN A 120 3.69 -7.46 -19.19
N GLY A 121 4.68 -7.53 -18.29
CA GLY A 121 5.28 -6.35 -17.66
C GLY A 121 4.61 -5.92 -16.37
N GLY A 122 3.59 -6.65 -15.96
CA GLY A 122 2.85 -6.42 -14.71
C GLY A 122 1.79 -5.32 -14.82
N GLY A 123 0.89 -5.35 -13.87
CA GLY A 123 -0.15 -4.34 -13.73
C GLY A 123 -0.95 -4.54 -12.46
N ALA A 124 -1.82 -3.58 -12.17
CA ALA A 124 -2.73 -3.62 -11.03
C ALA A 124 -4.04 -2.91 -11.33
N GLU A 125 -5.07 -3.27 -10.56
CA GLU A 125 -6.34 -2.57 -10.52
C GLU A 125 -6.87 -2.47 -9.09
N ASN A 126 -7.66 -1.41 -8.85
CA ASN A 126 -8.41 -1.19 -7.61
C ASN A 126 -9.90 -1.27 -7.92
N ARG A 127 -10.64 -2.03 -7.09
CA ARG A 127 -12.09 -2.17 -7.16
C ARG A 127 -12.73 -1.82 -5.83
N THR A 128 -13.95 -1.29 -5.88
CA THR A 128 -14.78 -1.04 -4.71
C THR A 128 -16.08 -1.85 -4.78
N ASN A 129 -16.63 -2.20 -3.61
CA ASN A 129 -17.92 -2.89 -3.51
C ASN A 129 -19.09 -1.96 -3.13
N LEU A 130 -19.00 -0.67 -3.40
CA LEU A 130 -19.99 0.32 -2.98
C LEU A 130 -21.44 -0.02 -3.43
N SER A 131 -21.57 -0.62 -4.61
CA SER A 131 -22.87 -1.08 -5.17
C SER A 131 -22.71 -2.38 -5.98
N GLY A 132 -21.91 -3.31 -5.48
CA GLY A 132 -21.31 -4.42 -6.22
C GLY A 132 -19.91 -4.05 -6.69
N TRP A 133 -19.10 -5.04 -7.02
CA TRP A 133 -17.71 -4.82 -7.41
C TRP A 133 -17.58 -4.01 -8.71
N THR A 134 -17.02 -2.81 -8.61
CA THR A 134 -16.77 -1.89 -9.72
C THR A 134 -15.30 -1.47 -9.75
N LEU A 135 -14.77 -1.28 -10.96
CA LEU A 135 -13.41 -0.80 -11.18
C LEU A 135 -13.34 0.70 -10.80
N GLU A 136 -12.38 1.05 -9.93
CA GLU A 136 -12.08 2.43 -9.56
C GLU A 136 -10.85 2.98 -10.29
N GLY A 137 -9.89 2.12 -10.61
CA GLY A 137 -8.69 2.49 -11.34
C GLY A 137 -7.86 1.28 -11.74
N ALA A 138 -7.13 1.41 -12.84
CA ALA A 138 -6.24 0.37 -13.34
C ALA A 138 -5.02 0.97 -14.04
N THR A 139 -3.90 0.24 -13.99
CA THR A 139 -2.65 0.67 -14.66
C THR A 139 -2.83 0.83 -16.17
N TYR A 140 -3.64 -0.01 -16.79
CA TYR A 140 -3.93 0.04 -18.24
C TYR A 140 -4.83 1.21 -18.65
N ASN A 141 -5.55 1.84 -17.71
CA ASN A 141 -6.33 3.06 -17.91
C ASN A 141 -5.54 4.32 -17.51
N GLY A 142 -4.44 4.16 -16.75
CA GLY A 142 -3.63 5.27 -16.25
C GLY A 142 -4.21 5.99 -15.02
N ASP A 143 -5.19 5.41 -14.34
CA ASP A 143 -5.91 5.99 -13.19
C ASP A 143 -5.74 5.19 -11.88
N PHE A 144 -4.89 4.16 -11.85
CA PHE A 144 -4.59 3.36 -10.66
C PHE A 144 -3.85 4.16 -9.57
N GLY A 145 -3.07 5.17 -9.94
CA GLY A 145 -2.06 5.82 -9.12
C GLY A 145 -0.66 5.39 -9.55
N ALA A 146 0.07 4.63 -8.72
CA ALA A 146 1.36 4.10 -9.13
C ALA A 146 1.50 2.60 -8.81
N PHE A 147 2.17 1.90 -9.71
CA PHE A 147 2.49 0.47 -9.59
C PHE A 147 3.91 0.23 -10.07
N SER A 148 4.68 -0.58 -9.35
CA SER A 148 6.00 -1.01 -9.80
C SER A 148 6.35 -2.40 -9.26
N LEU A 149 7.12 -3.13 -10.06
CA LEU A 149 7.72 -4.42 -9.73
C LEU A 149 9.23 -4.29 -9.63
N SER A 150 9.83 -4.93 -8.65
CA SER A 150 11.28 -5.16 -8.57
C SER A 150 11.53 -6.64 -8.35
N THR A 151 12.28 -7.25 -9.25
CA THR A 151 12.58 -8.69 -9.23
C THR A 151 13.98 -8.95 -8.70
N GLY A 152 14.16 -10.04 -7.97
CA GLY A 152 15.43 -10.43 -7.38
C GLY A 152 15.31 -11.71 -6.57
N ALA A 153 16.27 -11.99 -5.70
CA ALA A 153 16.22 -13.12 -4.76
C ALA A 153 15.00 -13.01 -3.82
N GLN A 154 14.65 -11.79 -3.44
CA GLN A 154 13.32 -11.40 -2.99
C GLN A 154 12.81 -10.34 -3.94
N SER A 155 11.52 -10.38 -4.24
CA SER A 155 10.87 -9.42 -5.13
C SER A 155 9.98 -8.48 -4.34
N THR A 156 9.74 -7.28 -4.86
CA THR A 156 8.81 -6.33 -4.26
C THR A 156 7.77 -5.86 -5.27
N ILE A 157 6.55 -5.69 -4.78
CA ILE A 157 5.42 -5.14 -5.52
C ILE A 157 4.96 -3.90 -4.77
N ASN A 158 4.96 -2.76 -5.44
CA ASN A 158 4.54 -1.50 -4.84
C ASN A 158 3.22 -1.05 -5.45
N PHE A 159 2.29 -0.68 -4.57
CA PHE A 159 0.98 -0.12 -4.92
C PHE A 159 0.87 1.24 -4.26
N THR A 160 0.54 2.27 -5.02
CA THR A 160 0.13 3.57 -4.48
C THR A 160 -1.29 3.84 -4.94
N VAL A 161 -2.21 3.94 -4.00
CA VAL A 161 -3.63 4.18 -4.29
C VAL A 161 -4.13 5.39 -3.51
N SER A 162 -5.03 6.15 -4.11
CA SER A 162 -5.64 7.31 -3.45
C SER A 162 -6.46 6.86 -2.22
N ILE A 163 -6.28 7.55 -1.09
CA ILE A 163 -7.13 7.37 0.11
C ILE A 163 -8.61 7.54 -0.25
N ALA A 164 -8.92 8.50 -1.13
CA ALA A 164 -10.29 8.77 -1.56
C ALA A 164 -10.88 7.62 -2.39
N SER A 165 -10.09 6.97 -3.27
CA SER A 165 -10.56 5.81 -4.05
C SER A 165 -10.81 4.56 -3.18
N LEU A 166 -10.25 4.54 -1.97
CA LEU A 166 -10.53 3.52 -0.96
C LEU A 166 -11.74 3.89 -0.07
N GLY A 167 -12.42 5.01 -0.34
CA GLY A 167 -13.55 5.51 0.46
C GLY A 167 -13.15 5.97 1.85
N MET A 168 -11.90 6.38 2.06
CA MET A 168 -11.33 6.72 3.37
C MET A 168 -10.87 8.16 3.47
N SER A 169 -10.52 8.56 4.69
CA SER A 169 -9.97 9.87 5.05
C SER A 169 -8.90 9.71 6.12
N ILE A 170 -8.06 10.72 6.31
CA ILE A 170 -7.12 10.79 7.44
C ILE A 170 -7.90 10.68 8.76
N GLY A 171 -7.44 9.80 9.64
CA GLY A 171 -8.11 9.41 10.90
C GLY A 171 -8.83 8.06 10.82
N ASP A 172 -9.16 7.56 9.63
CA ASP A 172 -9.80 6.26 9.46
C ASP A 172 -8.83 5.11 9.76
N THR A 173 -9.37 4.01 10.25
CA THR A 173 -8.68 2.72 10.42
C THR A 173 -9.33 1.68 9.52
N PHE A 174 -8.53 0.89 8.82
CA PHE A 174 -9.01 -0.22 8.03
C PHE A 174 -8.32 -1.53 8.41
N SER A 175 -8.99 -2.65 8.19
CA SER A 175 -8.39 -3.98 8.22
C SER A 175 -7.97 -4.38 6.82
N PHE A 176 -6.93 -5.17 6.71
CA PHE A 176 -6.47 -5.71 5.42
C PHE A 176 -5.78 -7.06 5.60
N ASP A 177 -5.71 -7.79 4.51
CA ASP A 177 -4.85 -8.94 4.34
C ASP A 177 -4.32 -8.94 2.91
N ALA A 178 -3.16 -9.55 2.69
CA ALA A 178 -2.60 -9.71 1.35
C ALA A 178 -2.54 -11.19 1.00
N TYR A 179 -2.72 -11.49 -0.29
CA TYR A 179 -2.80 -12.85 -0.79
C TYR A 179 -1.89 -13.05 -1.98
N SER A 180 -1.30 -14.23 -2.09
CA SER A 180 -0.77 -14.74 -3.35
C SER A 180 -1.67 -15.81 -3.92
N SER A 181 -1.69 -15.95 -5.24
CA SER A 181 -2.55 -16.91 -5.94
C SER A 181 -1.96 -17.32 -7.30
N GLY A 182 -2.52 -18.35 -7.88
CA GLY A 182 -2.22 -18.79 -9.22
C GLY A 182 -2.82 -17.93 -10.33
N GLY A 183 -2.58 -18.34 -11.59
CA GLY A 183 -3.05 -17.64 -12.78
C GLY A 183 -4.48 -17.94 -13.21
N GLY A 184 -5.10 -19.00 -12.66
CA GLY A 184 -6.47 -19.39 -13.00
C GLY A 184 -7.49 -18.44 -12.38
N ASP A 185 -8.64 -18.23 -13.05
CA ASP A 185 -9.68 -17.28 -12.62
C ASP A 185 -10.33 -17.69 -11.29
N TYR A 186 -10.28 -18.98 -10.94
CA TYR A 186 -10.86 -19.55 -9.71
C TYR A 186 -9.80 -19.95 -8.69
N ASP A 187 -8.53 -19.64 -8.92
CA ASP A 187 -7.49 -19.94 -7.95
C ASP A 187 -7.68 -19.09 -6.68
N SER A 188 -7.64 -19.77 -5.53
CA SER A 188 -7.75 -19.17 -4.20
C SER A 188 -6.44 -18.56 -3.73
N ALA A 189 -6.45 -17.99 -2.52
CA ALA A 189 -5.22 -17.68 -1.80
C ALA A 189 -4.48 -18.98 -1.47
N ILE A 190 -3.22 -19.06 -1.85
CA ILE A 190 -2.32 -20.15 -1.46
C ILE A 190 -1.37 -19.72 -0.36
N ASP A 191 -1.27 -18.40 -0.18
CA ASP A 191 -0.62 -17.76 0.93
C ASP A 191 -1.38 -16.50 1.33
N ALA A 192 -1.35 -16.16 2.63
CA ALA A 192 -2.06 -15.01 3.20
C ALA A 192 -1.23 -14.39 4.32
N LEU A 193 -0.81 -13.16 4.12
CA LEU A 193 0.13 -12.41 4.97
C LEU A 193 -0.23 -12.41 6.47
N ALA A 194 -1.51 -12.39 6.81
CA ALA A 194 -1.96 -12.35 8.19
C ALA A 194 -2.28 -13.75 8.78
N ASN A 195 -2.05 -14.82 8.02
CA ASN A 195 -2.34 -16.18 8.44
C ASN A 195 -1.19 -17.16 8.14
N PRO A 196 -0.15 -17.18 8.97
CA PRO A 196 1.00 -18.08 8.77
C PRO A 196 0.66 -19.58 8.91
N ASN A 197 -0.59 -19.91 9.21
CA ASN A 197 -1.09 -21.28 9.29
C ASN A 197 -2.11 -21.59 8.19
N LEU A 198 -2.12 -20.81 7.11
CA LEU A 198 -2.97 -21.09 5.96
C LEU A 198 -2.62 -22.48 5.42
N SER A 199 -3.61 -23.35 5.36
CA SER A 199 -3.46 -24.72 4.88
C SER A 199 -4.49 -24.98 3.81
N VAL A 200 -4.15 -24.68 2.56
CA VAL A 200 -4.91 -25.05 1.37
C VAL A 200 -4.14 -26.12 0.60
N TYR A 201 -4.83 -27.14 0.14
CA TYR A 201 -4.23 -28.26 -0.57
C TYR A 201 -4.55 -28.28 -2.06
N ASN A 202 -5.51 -27.46 -2.49
CA ASN A 202 -5.93 -27.30 -3.87
C ASN A 202 -6.03 -25.82 -4.24
N TRP A 203 -5.86 -25.52 -5.52
CA TRP A 203 -5.91 -24.14 -6.03
C TRP A 203 -7.27 -23.46 -5.86
N ASP A 204 -8.36 -24.23 -5.81
CA ASP A 204 -9.75 -23.76 -5.72
C ASP A 204 -10.33 -23.81 -4.30
N GLU A 205 -9.51 -24.12 -3.30
CA GLU A 205 -9.97 -24.21 -1.90
C GLU A 205 -10.25 -22.80 -1.35
N ALA A 206 -11.50 -22.57 -0.91
CA ALA A 206 -11.93 -21.25 -0.44
C ALA A 206 -11.17 -20.79 0.81
N TYR A 207 -10.76 -19.52 0.81
CA TYR A 207 -10.11 -18.89 1.95
C TYR A 207 -10.93 -17.70 2.47
N ASN A 208 -10.94 -17.51 3.80
CA ASN A 208 -11.60 -16.37 4.45
C ASN A 208 -10.68 -15.73 5.49
N SER A 209 -10.34 -14.47 5.30
CA SER A 209 -9.66 -13.66 6.30
C SER A 209 -10.64 -13.21 7.38
N GLY A 210 -10.43 -13.71 8.60
CA GLY A 210 -11.19 -13.32 9.79
C GLY A 210 -10.53 -12.18 10.56
N ALA A 211 -11.11 -11.83 11.70
CA ALA A 211 -10.57 -10.79 12.57
C ALA A 211 -9.18 -11.14 13.16
N SER A 212 -8.89 -12.44 13.37
CA SER A 212 -7.60 -12.93 13.85
C SER A 212 -6.59 -13.21 12.75
N THR A 213 -7.02 -13.16 11.49
CA THR A 213 -6.21 -13.38 10.28
C THR A 213 -6.33 -12.18 9.34
N SER A 214 -6.24 -10.99 9.91
CA SER A 214 -6.15 -9.71 9.22
C SER A 214 -5.40 -8.71 10.08
N PHE A 215 -4.70 -7.80 9.44
CA PHE A 215 -4.02 -6.68 10.09
C PHE A 215 -4.89 -5.43 10.11
N SER A 216 -4.48 -4.43 10.88
CA SER A 216 -5.13 -3.11 10.91
C SER A 216 -4.11 -2.02 10.68
N TYR A 217 -4.50 -0.98 9.94
CA TYR A 217 -3.71 0.23 9.74
C TYR A 217 -4.56 1.48 9.93
N THR A 218 -4.00 2.49 10.61
CA THR A 218 -4.66 3.79 10.84
C THR A 218 -4.00 4.87 10.00
N LEU A 219 -4.78 5.60 9.24
CA LEU A 219 -4.37 6.79 8.50
C LEU A 219 -4.17 7.96 9.47
N GLY A 220 -3.04 7.99 10.15
CA GLY A 220 -2.70 9.02 11.14
C GLY A 220 -2.53 10.41 10.54
N ALA A 221 -2.44 11.43 11.40
CA ALA A 221 -2.14 12.79 10.92
C ALA A 221 -0.74 12.86 10.30
N VAL A 222 -0.65 13.37 9.08
CA VAL A 222 0.62 13.60 8.37
C VAL A 222 1.19 14.94 8.82
N PRO A 223 2.43 15.00 9.36
CA PRO A 223 3.03 16.26 9.79
C PRO A 223 3.11 17.26 8.63
N ALA A 224 2.66 18.50 8.87
CA ALA A 224 2.77 19.54 7.85
C ALA A 224 4.25 19.82 7.52
N PRO A 225 4.61 20.01 6.25
CA PRO A 225 6.00 20.21 5.82
C PRO A 225 6.73 21.36 6.53
N GLY A 226 6.00 22.35 7.05
CA GLY A 226 6.55 23.51 7.76
C GLY A 226 6.80 23.32 9.26
N ALA A 227 6.24 22.29 9.89
CA ALA A 227 6.33 22.12 11.35
C ALA A 227 7.78 21.88 11.83
N ILE A 228 8.55 21.10 11.08
CA ILE A 228 9.96 20.82 11.39
C ILE A 228 10.84 22.06 11.15
N ALA A 229 10.57 22.84 10.10
CA ALA A 229 11.29 24.06 9.80
C ALA A 229 11.07 25.14 10.88
N LEU A 230 9.85 25.25 11.43
CA LEU A 230 9.53 26.19 12.51
C LEU A 230 10.24 25.82 13.83
N ILE A 231 10.34 24.55 14.17
CA ILE A 231 11.05 24.08 15.38
C ILE A 231 12.55 24.37 15.22
N GLY A 232 13.13 24.13 14.07
CA GLY A 232 14.53 24.45 13.75
C GLY A 232 14.82 25.96 13.84
N ALA A 233 13.94 26.80 13.30
CA ALA A 233 14.09 28.26 13.33
C ALA A 233 13.92 28.82 14.77
N ALA A 234 12.98 28.32 15.53
CA ALA A 234 12.79 28.70 16.95
C ALA A 234 14.00 28.32 17.82
N GLY A 235 14.61 27.16 17.56
CA GLY A 235 15.85 26.71 18.25
C GLY A 235 17.06 27.61 17.96
N LEU A 236 17.20 28.08 16.72
CA LEU A 236 18.25 29.01 16.31
C LEU A 236 18.07 30.40 16.91
N LEU A 237 16.84 30.89 17.01
CA LEU A 237 16.52 32.18 17.64
C LEU A 237 16.70 32.16 19.15
N ALA A 238 16.41 31.04 19.82
CA ALA A 238 16.63 30.89 21.25
C ALA A 238 18.13 30.89 21.62
N ARG A 239 19.00 30.39 20.74
CA ARG A 239 20.46 30.37 20.92
C ARG A 239 21.08 31.76 20.81
N ARG A 240 20.53 32.67 19.99
CA ARG A 240 21.03 34.06 19.83
C ARG A 240 20.71 34.98 21.02
N ARG A 241 19.81 34.64 21.91
CA ARG A 241 19.45 35.42 23.10
C ARG A 241 20.33 35.16 24.33
N LYS A 242 21.30 34.25 24.25
CA LYS A 242 22.20 33.90 25.38
C LYS A 242 23.68 34.27 25.10
N ALA A 243 23.94 35.09 24.09
CA ALA A 243 25.27 35.64 23.80
C ALA A 243 25.31 37.17 24.05
#